data_687b26da5bffe8150686f3301d494c5d
#
_entry.id   687b26da5bffe8150686f3301d494c5d
#
_cell.length_a   1.000
_cell.length_b   1.000
_cell.length_c   1.000
_cell.angle_alpha   90.00
_cell.angle_beta   90.00
_cell.angle_gamma   90.00
#
_symmetry.space_group_name_H-M   'P 1'
#
loop_
_entity.id
_entity.type
_entity.pdbx_description
1 polymer ?
#
loop_
_entity_poly.entity_id
_entity_poly.type
_entity_poly.pdbx_seq_one_letter_code
_entity_poly.pdbx_strand_id
1 'polypeptide(L)'
;GKIKIMYDSACHLSTLADALEIGRICDEYGFYWYEDPYKDGGVSIHGNKTLSQNLSTPILIGEHIRNPETSVDLIVNGASFFSRADPDYDGGITGSHKLVVASEGLGIDCEIHSCGPAMRQLMGASRNSNFYEVNLLHPNCSNPWSLPIYLNNYSDEINCIDNSGNVKVPNFP
;
A
#
# COMPACT_ATOMS: atom_id res chain seq x y z
N GLY A 1 0.77 -9.47 -20.01
CA GLY A 1 0.88 -8.12 -19.45
C GLY A 1 2.30 -7.86 -18.99
N LYS A 2 2.71 -6.62 -18.92
CA LYS A 2 4.01 -6.27 -18.31
C LYS A 2 3.87 -6.34 -16.79
N ILE A 3 4.86 -6.92 -16.11
CA ILE A 3 4.96 -6.87 -14.65
C ILE A 3 5.24 -5.42 -14.25
N LYS A 4 4.49 -4.91 -13.28
CA LYS A 4 4.78 -3.63 -12.64
C LYS A 4 5.72 -3.89 -11.47
N ILE A 5 6.85 -3.20 -11.45
CA ILE A 5 7.83 -3.29 -10.37
C ILE A 5 7.54 -2.14 -9.41
N MET A 6 7.49 -2.43 -8.14
CA MET A 6 7.23 -1.50 -7.06
C MET A 6 8.38 -1.61 -6.07
N TYR A 7 8.75 -0.53 -5.44
CA TYR A 7 9.80 -0.53 -4.43
C TYR A 7 9.27 0.05 -3.13
N ASP A 8 9.44 -0.70 -2.07
CA ASP A 8 9.16 -0.30 -0.71
C ASP A 8 10.46 -0.27 0.09
N SER A 9 10.79 0.88 0.64
CA SER A 9 11.96 1.05 1.51
C SER A 9 11.62 0.90 3.00
N ALA A 10 10.35 0.65 3.32
CA ALA A 10 9.87 0.44 4.68
C ALA A 10 10.40 1.50 5.67
N CYS A 11 10.44 2.75 5.25
CA CYS A 11 10.94 3.89 6.04
C CYS A 11 12.39 3.79 6.52
N HIS A 12 13.20 2.89 5.95
CA HIS A 12 14.56 2.65 6.45
C HIS A 12 15.60 3.70 6.03
N LEU A 13 15.32 4.52 5.03
CA LEU A 13 16.27 5.54 4.58
C LEU A 13 16.28 6.72 5.56
N SER A 14 17.47 7.04 6.08
CA SER A 14 17.60 7.96 7.22
C SER A 14 17.50 9.44 6.82
N THR A 15 17.85 9.77 5.58
CA THR A 15 17.88 11.16 5.12
C THR A 15 17.10 11.37 3.83
N LEU A 16 16.70 12.61 3.60
CA LEU A 16 16.06 13.00 2.33
C LEU A 16 17.02 12.79 1.14
N ALA A 17 18.33 12.95 1.35
CA ALA A 17 19.33 12.73 0.31
C ALA A 17 19.36 11.26 -0.13
N ASP A 18 19.38 10.32 0.82
CA ASP A 18 19.34 8.88 0.53
C ASP A 18 18.05 8.52 -0.20
N ALA A 19 16.92 9.07 0.27
CA ALA A 19 15.63 8.82 -0.36
C ALA A 19 15.56 9.37 -1.81
N LEU A 20 16.15 10.52 -2.09
CA LEU A 20 16.27 11.06 -3.45
C LEU A 20 17.19 10.22 -4.33
N GLU A 21 18.29 9.71 -3.78
CA GLU A 21 19.23 8.84 -4.53
C GLU A 21 18.51 7.57 -5.00
N ILE A 22 17.84 6.87 -4.10
CA ILE A 22 17.06 5.67 -4.43
C ILE A 22 15.89 6.00 -5.35
N GLY A 23 15.19 7.10 -5.12
CA GLY A 23 14.07 7.53 -5.96
C GLY A 23 14.48 7.78 -7.41
N ARG A 24 15.69 8.32 -7.65
CA ARG A 24 16.24 8.49 -9.01
C ARG A 24 16.51 7.15 -9.70
N ILE A 25 16.89 6.13 -8.94
CA ILE A 25 17.01 4.76 -9.47
C ILE A 25 15.63 4.23 -9.85
N CYS A 26 14.60 4.48 -9.01
CA CYS A 26 13.23 4.12 -9.37
C CYS A 26 12.79 4.82 -10.67
N ASP A 27 13.11 6.09 -10.85
CA ASP A 27 12.84 6.84 -12.09
C ASP A 27 13.54 6.23 -13.30
N GLU A 28 14.83 5.90 -13.17
CA GLU A 28 15.65 5.31 -14.25
C GLU A 28 15.07 3.98 -14.73
N TYR A 29 14.62 3.13 -13.80
CA TYR A 29 14.11 1.81 -14.13
C TYR A 29 12.59 1.74 -14.31
N GLY A 30 11.88 2.86 -14.17
CA GLY A 30 10.45 2.97 -14.42
C GLY A 30 9.61 2.18 -13.41
N PHE A 31 9.91 2.30 -12.15
CA PHE A 31 9.10 1.72 -11.08
C PHE A 31 7.68 2.30 -11.08
N TYR A 32 6.71 1.49 -10.70
CA TYR A 32 5.31 1.89 -10.70
C TYR A 32 4.99 2.85 -9.56
N TRP A 33 5.53 2.58 -8.38
CA TRP A 33 5.60 3.50 -7.24
C TRP A 33 6.87 3.30 -6.43
N TYR A 34 7.14 4.27 -5.59
CA TYR A 34 8.16 4.27 -4.55
C TYR A 34 7.47 4.45 -3.20
N GLU A 35 7.43 3.37 -2.40
CA GLU A 35 6.69 3.28 -1.16
C GLU A 35 7.58 3.60 0.04
N ASP A 36 6.98 4.27 1.01
CA ASP A 36 7.55 4.63 2.31
C ASP A 36 9.03 5.02 2.23
N PRO A 37 9.35 6.08 1.47
CA PRO A 37 10.71 6.41 1.07
C PRO A 37 11.67 6.53 2.24
N TYR A 38 11.27 7.25 3.31
CA TYR A 38 12.19 7.48 4.39
C TYR A 38 11.50 7.83 5.70
N LYS A 39 12.22 7.52 6.79
CA LYS A 39 12.13 8.03 8.15
C LYS A 39 10.76 7.98 8.83
N ASP A 40 10.73 7.25 9.93
CA ASP A 40 9.72 7.35 10.99
C ASP A 40 8.25 7.31 10.52
N GLY A 41 7.90 6.35 9.68
CA GLY A 41 6.52 6.15 9.25
C GLY A 41 6.00 7.16 8.23
N GLY A 42 6.87 7.85 7.51
CA GLY A 42 6.48 8.67 6.35
C GLY A 42 5.67 9.93 6.67
N VAL A 43 5.61 10.35 7.93
CA VAL A 43 4.73 11.43 8.38
C VAL A 43 5.19 12.85 8.01
N SER A 44 6.39 13.02 7.42
CA SER A 44 6.89 14.34 7.04
C SER A 44 6.26 14.83 5.75
N ILE A 45 5.27 15.70 5.84
CA ILE A 45 4.69 16.39 4.65
C ILE A 45 5.79 17.08 3.84
N HIS A 46 6.70 17.82 4.50
CA HIS A 46 7.79 18.51 3.82
C HIS A 46 8.69 17.56 3.03
N GLY A 47 9.14 16.49 3.66
CA GLY A 47 10.05 15.55 3.02
C GLY A 47 9.41 14.82 1.86
N ASN A 48 8.24 14.23 2.05
CA ASN A 48 7.53 13.50 1.01
C ASN A 48 7.09 14.40 -0.15
N LYS A 49 6.67 15.64 0.14
CA LYS A 49 6.42 16.64 -0.90
C LYS A 49 7.67 16.98 -1.70
N THR A 50 8.83 17.10 -1.04
CA THR A 50 10.10 17.32 -1.73
C THR A 50 10.45 16.15 -2.64
N LEU A 51 10.24 14.90 -2.20
CA LEU A 51 10.41 13.72 -3.05
C LEU A 51 9.47 13.77 -4.25
N SER A 52 8.17 13.96 -4.03
CA SER A 52 7.16 14.03 -5.09
C SER A 52 7.44 15.12 -6.13
N GLN A 53 8.06 16.22 -5.73
CA GLN A 53 8.43 17.31 -6.64
C GLN A 53 9.70 17.06 -7.45
N ASN A 54 10.56 16.14 -7.01
CA ASN A 54 11.87 15.90 -7.60
C ASN A 54 12.01 14.52 -8.26
N LEU A 55 10.98 13.68 -8.17
CA LEU A 55 10.93 12.34 -8.74
C LEU A 55 9.76 12.21 -9.70
N SER A 56 9.94 11.38 -10.73
CA SER A 56 8.88 11.03 -11.69
C SER A 56 8.09 9.82 -11.21
N THR A 57 8.72 8.93 -10.43
CA THR A 57 8.07 7.77 -9.82
C THR A 57 7.12 8.26 -8.73
N PRO A 58 5.82 7.92 -8.80
CA PRO A 58 4.85 8.32 -7.80
C PRO A 58 5.21 7.81 -6.41
N ILE A 59 5.01 8.65 -5.40
CA ILE A 59 5.20 8.27 -4.00
C ILE A 59 3.92 7.64 -3.46
N LEU A 60 4.06 6.51 -2.79
CA LEU A 60 3.02 5.86 -1.99
C LEU A 60 3.41 5.92 -0.52
N ILE A 61 2.54 6.40 0.34
CA ILE A 61 2.73 6.40 1.80
C ILE A 61 1.40 6.19 2.51
N GLY A 62 1.44 5.64 3.71
CA GLY A 62 0.24 5.55 4.53
C GLY A 62 0.19 4.42 5.53
N GLU A 63 0.85 3.29 5.33
CA GLU A 63 0.74 2.11 6.22
C GLU A 63 1.20 2.38 7.66
N HIS A 64 2.09 3.33 7.84
CA HIS A 64 2.56 3.75 9.17
C HIS A 64 1.75 4.92 9.76
N ILE A 65 0.78 5.46 9.04
CA ILE A 65 -0.09 6.55 9.49
C ILE A 65 -1.31 5.96 10.18
N ARG A 66 -1.72 6.54 11.28
CA ARG A 66 -2.71 5.94 12.18
C ARG A 66 -4.12 6.48 12.04
N ASN A 67 -4.37 7.34 11.07
CA ASN A 67 -5.71 7.90 10.87
C ASN A 67 -5.89 8.43 9.43
N PRO A 68 -7.12 8.36 8.90
CA PRO A 68 -7.44 8.82 7.56
C PRO A 68 -7.21 10.32 7.35
N GLU A 69 -7.39 11.15 8.39
CA GLU A 69 -7.26 12.60 8.29
C GLU A 69 -5.83 13.01 7.93
N THR A 70 -4.83 12.41 8.59
CA THR A 70 -3.41 12.68 8.28
C THR A 70 -3.04 12.20 6.87
N SER A 71 -3.57 11.05 6.44
CA SER A 71 -3.36 10.55 5.09
C SER A 71 -3.95 11.50 4.04
N VAL A 72 -5.13 12.05 4.28
CA VAL A 72 -5.74 13.06 3.41
C VAL A 72 -4.89 14.34 3.38
N ASP A 73 -4.37 14.78 4.51
CA ASP A 73 -3.49 15.96 4.57
C ASP A 73 -2.22 15.77 3.73
N LEU A 74 -1.63 14.59 3.73
CA LEU A 74 -0.48 14.26 2.88
C LEU A 74 -0.84 14.38 1.40
N ILE A 75 -1.97 13.82 0.99
CA ILE A 75 -2.45 13.86 -0.40
C ILE A 75 -2.69 15.31 -0.85
N VAL A 76 -3.50 16.06 -0.11
CA VAL A 76 -3.88 17.44 -0.52
C VAL A 76 -2.70 18.40 -0.51
N ASN A 77 -1.65 18.10 0.25
CA ASN A 77 -0.39 18.85 0.22
C ASN A 77 0.56 18.42 -0.90
N GLY A 78 0.21 17.40 -1.69
CA GLY A 78 1.05 16.88 -2.76
C GLY A 78 2.27 16.10 -2.28
N ALA A 79 2.17 15.49 -1.12
CA ALA A 79 3.23 14.64 -0.56
C ALA A 79 3.12 13.18 -1.03
N SER A 80 1.95 12.78 -1.52
CA SER A 80 1.73 11.44 -2.05
C SER A 80 0.79 11.48 -3.26
N PHE A 81 1.00 10.57 -4.22
CA PHE A 81 0.14 10.38 -5.39
C PHE A 81 -0.64 9.06 -5.35
N PHE A 82 -0.35 8.22 -4.38
CA PHE A 82 -1.17 7.09 -3.96
C PHE A 82 -1.41 7.22 -2.47
N SER A 83 -2.51 6.73 -1.96
CA SER A 83 -2.70 6.54 -0.53
C SER A 83 -2.62 5.06 -0.17
N ARG A 84 -2.32 4.79 1.08
CA ARG A 84 -2.27 3.45 1.64
C ARG A 84 -3.28 3.38 2.79
N ALA A 85 -4.27 2.51 2.69
CA ALA A 85 -5.22 2.26 3.77
C ALA A 85 -4.91 0.94 4.45
N ASP A 86 -4.96 0.95 5.78
CA ASP A 86 -4.70 -0.24 6.59
C ASP A 86 -5.78 -0.42 7.65
N PRO A 87 -6.64 -1.43 7.52
CA PRO A 87 -7.65 -1.72 8.53
C PRO A 87 -7.12 -1.97 9.94
N ASP A 88 -5.87 -2.40 10.10
CA ASP A 88 -5.29 -2.60 11.42
C ASP A 88 -4.90 -1.27 12.09
N TYR A 89 -4.69 -0.22 11.30
CA TYR A 89 -4.19 1.07 11.77
C TYR A 89 -5.16 2.24 11.62
N ASP A 90 -6.07 2.18 10.68
CA ASP A 90 -7.02 3.28 10.36
C ASP A 90 -8.34 3.21 11.14
N GLY A 91 -8.41 2.42 12.20
CA GLY A 91 -9.66 2.24 12.94
C GLY A 91 -10.60 1.23 12.27
N GLY A 92 -10.06 0.15 11.75
CA GLY A 92 -10.78 -0.94 11.11
C GLY A 92 -11.25 -0.61 9.68
N ILE A 93 -12.09 -1.48 9.14
CA ILE A 93 -12.69 -1.31 7.81
C ILE A 93 -13.36 0.05 7.66
N THR A 94 -14.02 0.55 8.72
CA THR A 94 -14.74 1.83 8.69
C THR A 94 -13.81 3.01 8.44
N GLY A 95 -12.67 3.05 9.12
CA GLY A 95 -11.68 4.12 8.95
C GLY A 95 -11.00 4.05 7.59
N SER A 96 -10.52 2.86 7.22
CA SER A 96 -9.88 2.63 5.91
C SER A 96 -10.83 2.93 4.75
N HIS A 97 -12.11 2.57 4.85
CA HIS A 97 -13.10 2.89 3.81
C HIS A 97 -13.30 4.40 3.65
N LYS A 98 -13.22 5.18 4.74
CA LYS A 98 -13.26 6.66 4.64
C LYS A 98 -12.08 7.19 3.82
N LEU A 99 -10.87 6.65 4.04
CA LEU A 99 -9.69 7.04 3.27
C LEU A 99 -9.83 6.65 1.79
N VAL A 100 -10.32 5.44 1.50
CA VAL A 100 -10.59 4.97 0.13
C VAL A 100 -11.52 5.94 -0.60
N VAL A 101 -12.66 6.31 0.02
CA VAL A 101 -13.65 7.22 -0.58
C VAL A 101 -13.10 8.64 -0.72
N ALA A 102 -12.36 9.14 0.27
CA ALA A 102 -11.72 10.45 0.19
C ALA A 102 -10.69 10.51 -0.96
N SER A 103 -9.87 9.47 -1.10
CA SER A 103 -8.89 9.33 -2.18
C SER A 103 -9.56 9.27 -3.55
N GLU A 104 -10.65 8.49 -3.69
CA GLU A 104 -11.46 8.43 -4.92
C GLU A 104 -11.97 9.82 -5.30
N GLY A 105 -12.51 10.57 -4.34
CA GLY A 105 -12.98 11.95 -4.54
C GLY A 105 -11.89 12.94 -4.96
N LEU A 106 -10.64 12.66 -4.62
CA LEU A 106 -9.46 13.44 -5.01
C LEU A 106 -8.81 12.94 -6.31
N GLY A 107 -9.33 11.85 -6.92
CA GLY A 107 -8.76 11.23 -8.11
C GLY A 107 -7.47 10.46 -7.84
N ILE A 108 -7.29 9.96 -6.62
CA ILE A 108 -6.10 9.22 -6.15
C ILE A 108 -6.47 7.75 -5.94
N ASP A 109 -5.61 6.86 -6.39
CA ASP A 109 -5.72 5.44 -6.04
C ASP A 109 -5.33 5.21 -4.58
N CYS A 110 -6.07 4.32 -3.93
CA CYS A 110 -5.86 3.94 -2.54
C CYS A 110 -5.57 2.44 -2.47
N GLU A 111 -4.32 2.10 -2.28
CA GLU A 111 -3.92 0.70 -2.18
C GLU A 111 -4.12 0.20 -0.74
N ILE A 112 -4.63 -1.02 -0.61
CA ILE A 112 -4.86 -1.61 0.71
C ILE A 112 -3.59 -2.34 1.14
N HIS A 113 -3.09 -1.97 2.33
CA HIS A 113 -1.89 -2.59 2.89
C HIS A 113 -2.17 -3.99 3.41
N SER A 114 -1.21 -4.89 3.16
CA SER A 114 -1.19 -6.25 3.67
C SER A 114 -2.31 -7.16 3.13
N CYS A 115 -2.46 -8.33 3.73
CA CYS A 115 -3.47 -9.33 3.41
C CYS A 115 -4.30 -9.66 4.65
N GLY A 116 -5.43 -10.29 4.42
CA GLY A 116 -6.34 -10.68 5.50
C GLY A 116 -7.80 -10.48 5.13
N PRO A 117 -8.73 -10.99 5.95
CA PRO A 117 -10.16 -10.92 5.67
C PRO A 117 -10.67 -9.49 5.50
N ALA A 118 -10.24 -8.57 6.37
CA ALA A 118 -10.65 -7.17 6.33
C ALA A 118 -10.13 -6.46 5.05
N MET A 119 -8.84 -6.65 4.74
CA MET A 119 -8.17 -6.09 3.56
C MET A 119 -8.81 -6.58 2.28
N ARG A 120 -9.06 -7.87 2.18
CA ARG A 120 -9.66 -8.52 1.01
C ARG A 120 -11.09 -8.02 0.75
N GLN A 121 -11.90 -7.89 1.78
CA GLN A 121 -13.28 -7.37 1.67
C GLN A 121 -13.28 -5.88 1.32
N LEU A 122 -12.42 -5.10 1.96
CA LEU A 122 -12.31 -3.67 1.67
C LEU A 122 -11.88 -3.44 0.22
N MET A 123 -10.84 -4.15 -0.24
CA MET A 123 -10.40 -4.03 -1.62
C MET A 123 -11.48 -4.47 -2.62
N GLY A 124 -12.19 -5.55 -2.32
CA GLY A 124 -13.31 -6.02 -3.17
C GLY A 124 -14.47 -5.02 -3.28
N ALA A 125 -14.59 -4.10 -2.32
CA ALA A 125 -15.59 -3.02 -2.31
C ALA A 125 -15.05 -1.69 -2.86
N SER A 126 -13.76 -1.60 -3.19
CA SER A 126 -13.08 -0.36 -3.61
C SER A 126 -12.93 -0.32 -5.12
N ARG A 127 -13.08 0.87 -5.72
CA ARG A 127 -12.91 1.08 -7.17
C ARG A 127 -11.51 1.53 -7.54
N ASN A 128 -10.83 2.19 -6.60
CA ASN A 128 -9.53 2.84 -6.74
C ASN A 128 -8.43 2.09 -5.95
N SER A 129 -8.52 0.76 -5.91
CA SER A 129 -7.48 -0.11 -5.36
C SER A 129 -7.14 -1.17 -6.41
N ASN A 130 -5.86 -1.36 -6.69
CA ASN A 130 -5.43 -2.10 -7.89
C ASN A 130 -4.76 -3.43 -7.57
N PHE A 131 -4.08 -3.56 -6.42
CA PHE A 131 -3.26 -4.71 -6.11
C PHE A 131 -3.58 -5.25 -4.72
N TYR A 132 -3.93 -6.53 -4.66
CA TYR A 132 -4.04 -7.24 -3.39
C TYR A 132 -2.68 -7.83 -3.02
N GLU A 133 -2.22 -7.54 -1.82
CA GLU A 133 -0.95 -8.06 -1.34
C GLU A 133 -1.07 -9.53 -0.93
N VAL A 134 -0.07 -10.31 -1.32
CA VAL A 134 0.12 -11.68 -0.85
C VAL A 134 1.54 -11.78 -0.32
N ASN A 135 1.67 -12.09 0.95
CA ASN A 135 2.98 -12.17 1.60
C ASN A 135 3.70 -13.46 1.19
N LEU A 136 4.61 -13.33 0.24
CA LEU A 136 5.46 -14.43 -0.24
C LEU A 136 6.75 -14.46 0.57
N LEU A 137 6.73 -15.19 1.67
CA LEU A 137 7.93 -15.41 2.48
C LEU A 137 8.77 -16.56 1.95
N HIS A 138 10.07 -16.52 2.24
CA HIS A 138 10.96 -17.63 1.91
C HIS A 138 10.44 -18.93 2.56
N PRO A 139 10.48 -20.09 1.86
CA PRO A 139 9.92 -21.36 2.37
C PRO A 139 10.44 -21.81 3.73
N ASN A 140 11.64 -21.36 4.12
CA ASN A 140 12.25 -21.69 5.41
C ASN A 140 11.85 -20.72 6.54
N CYS A 141 11.03 -19.70 6.24
CA CYS A 141 10.51 -18.78 7.24
C CYS A 141 9.13 -19.23 7.71
N SER A 142 8.85 -19.05 9.01
CA SER A 142 7.47 -19.17 9.49
C SER A 142 6.63 -18.06 8.85
N ASN A 143 5.53 -18.45 8.23
CA ASN A 143 4.57 -17.48 7.72
C ASN A 143 3.56 -17.13 8.82
N PRO A 144 3.61 -15.92 9.42
CA PRO A 144 2.65 -15.53 10.45
C PRO A 144 1.21 -15.43 9.91
N TRP A 145 1.05 -15.32 8.59
CA TRP A 145 -0.24 -15.22 7.89
C TRP A 145 -0.84 -16.58 7.50
N SER A 146 -0.16 -17.68 7.82
CA SER A 146 -0.65 -19.03 7.56
C SER A 146 -1.65 -19.54 8.61
N LEU A 147 -2.01 -18.72 9.57
CA LEU A 147 -3.05 -19.05 10.56
C LEU A 147 -4.39 -19.26 9.86
N PRO A 148 -5.24 -20.17 10.35
CA PRO A 148 -6.56 -20.41 9.79
C PRO A 148 -7.53 -19.28 10.15
N ILE A 149 -7.30 -18.10 9.57
CA ILE A 149 -8.15 -16.91 9.73
C ILE A 149 -9.34 -16.91 8.78
N TYR A 150 -9.33 -17.82 7.81
CA TYR A 150 -10.42 -17.99 6.86
C TYR A 150 -11.13 -19.32 7.05
N LEU A 151 -12.41 -19.33 6.73
CA LEU A 151 -13.22 -20.53 6.55
C LEU A 151 -13.24 -20.95 5.06
N ASN A 152 -13.71 -22.16 4.79
CA ASN A 152 -14.05 -22.63 3.44
C ASN A 152 -12.89 -22.58 2.43
N ASN A 153 -11.69 -22.97 2.84
CA ASN A 153 -10.50 -23.07 2.01
C ASN A 153 -10.00 -21.75 1.40
N TYR A 154 -10.38 -20.61 1.95
CA TYR A 154 -9.71 -19.35 1.63
C TYR A 154 -8.36 -19.26 2.36
N SER A 155 -7.41 -18.63 1.71
CA SER A 155 -6.08 -18.36 2.28
C SER A 155 -5.50 -17.08 1.68
N ASP A 156 -4.43 -16.57 2.27
CA ASP A 156 -3.58 -15.52 1.71
C ASP A 156 -2.18 -16.05 1.33
N GLU A 157 -2.10 -17.34 1.09
CA GLU A 157 -0.90 -17.97 0.55
C GLU A 157 -0.90 -17.90 -0.98
N ILE A 158 0.23 -18.24 -1.60
CA ILE A 158 0.39 -18.20 -3.06
C ILE A 158 -0.70 -18.97 -3.83
N ASN A 159 -1.26 -20.02 -3.24
CA ASN A 159 -2.33 -20.81 -3.83
C ASN A 159 -3.69 -20.11 -3.87
N CYS A 160 -3.84 -18.94 -3.24
CA CYS A 160 -5.04 -18.12 -3.35
C CYS A 160 -5.14 -17.38 -4.70
N ILE A 161 -4.03 -17.31 -5.44
CA ILE A 161 -3.94 -16.61 -6.73
C ILE A 161 -4.38 -17.58 -7.84
N ASP A 162 -5.38 -17.20 -8.60
CA ASP A 162 -5.84 -18.00 -9.75
C ASP A 162 -4.91 -17.87 -10.97
N ASN A 163 -5.19 -18.66 -12.01
CA ASN A 163 -4.37 -18.67 -13.24
C ASN A 163 -4.41 -17.33 -14.02
N SER A 164 -5.28 -16.42 -13.66
CA SER A 164 -5.39 -15.06 -14.24
C SER A 164 -4.72 -14.00 -13.37
N GLY A 165 -4.15 -14.41 -12.22
CA GLY A 165 -3.51 -13.50 -11.28
C GLY A 165 -4.48 -12.81 -10.32
N ASN A 166 -5.70 -13.32 -10.16
CA ASN A 166 -6.69 -12.75 -9.27
C ASN A 166 -6.80 -13.51 -7.96
N VAL A 167 -7.18 -12.79 -6.91
CA VAL A 167 -7.54 -13.35 -5.62
C VAL A 167 -9.05 -13.16 -5.42
N LYS A 168 -9.74 -14.26 -5.11
CA LYS A 168 -11.19 -14.25 -4.97
C LYS A 168 -11.60 -13.64 -3.63
N VAL A 169 -12.54 -12.70 -3.68
CA VAL A 169 -13.20 -12.17 -2.48
C VAL A 169 -14.30 -13.14 -2.02
N PRO A 170 -14.36 -13.52 -0.72
CA PRO A 170 -15.45 -14.31 -0.18
C PRO A 170 -16.79 -13.58 -0.33
N ASN A 171 -17.84 -14.33 -0.66
CA ASN A 171 -19.22 -13.81 -0.76
C ASN A 171 -20.08 -14.14 0.48
N PHE A 172 -19.44 -14.46 1.59
CA PHE A 172 -20.06 -14.72 2.89
C PHE A 172 -19.21 -14.06 3.99
N PRO A 173 -19.79 -13.81 5.17
CA PRO A 173 -19.06 -13.21 6.30
C PRO A 173 -17.94 -14.10 6.81
#